data_f0ffae17f8f01484dbd6f6b89100f196
#
_entry.id   f0ffae17f8f01484dbd6f6b89100f196
#
_cell.length_a   1.000
_cell.length_b   1.000
_cell.length_c   1.000
_cell.angle_alpha   90.00
_cell.angle_beta   90.00
_cell.angle_gamma   90.00
#
_symmetry.space_group_name_H-M   'P 1'
#
loop_
_entity.id
_entity.type
_entity.pdbx_description
1 polymer ?
#
loop_
_entity_poly.entity_id
_entity_poly.type
_entity_poly.pdbx_seq_one_letter_code
_entity_poly.pdbx_strand_id
1 'polypeptide(L)'
;ARSEAESADADACFIFQWIALNAAYAREFSHEKGERDRFRQFVATLVGLDAQRSLHQALFSEFSGPIRTLIDNRFVFEPFWTALREHDPSNRWEASFAGSRKAAMAAVLGQDTSTVLSIVFDRLYVLRNQLVHGGATWNSQVNRQQLRDGVAILGTLLPLILAVMLEHPHH
;
A
#
# COMPACT_ATOMS: atom_id res chain seq x y z
N ALA A 1 -27.29 2.87 -9.44
CA ALA A 1 -26.83 2.66 -10.82
C ALA A 1 -25.53 3.44 -11.12
N ARG A 2 -25.47 4.79 -10.93
CA ARG A 2 -24.26 5.57 -11.29
C ARG A 2 -23.12 5.37 -10.27
N SER A 3 -23.44 5.30 -8.97
CA SER A 3 -22.45 5.02 -7.92
C SER A 3 -21.91 3.59 -7.96
N GLU A 4 -22.69 2.64 -8.44
CA GLU A 4 -22.28 1.25 -8.63
C GLU A 4 -21.33 1.10 -9.84
N ALA A 5 -21.55 1.83 -10.92
CA ALA A 5 -20.66 1.83 -12.07
C ALA A 5 -19.28 2.46 -11.75
N GLU A 6 -19.27 3.60 -11.02
CA GLU A 6 -18.00 4.21 -10.55
C GLU A 6 -17.26 3.33 -9.55
N SER A 7 -17.98 2.55 -8.77
CA SER A 7 -17.43 1.57 -7.83
C SER A 7 -16.74 0.41 -8.54
N ALA A 8 -17.36 -0.14 -9.59
CA ALA A 8 -16.79 -1.23 -10.38
C ALA A 8 -15.52 -0.79 -11.13
N ASP A 9 -15.50 0.41 -11.66
CA ASP A 9 -14.33 0.97 -12.35
C ASP A 9 -13.14 1.15 -11.41
N ALA A 10 -13.34 1.63 -10.18
CA ALA A 10 -12.26 1.81 -9.21
C ALA A 10 -11.70 0.46 -8.74
N ASP A 11 -12.55 -0.54 -8.52
CA ASP A 11 -12.13 -1.89 -8.14
C ASP A 11 -11.26 -2.53 -9.24
N ALA A 12 -11.73 -2.49 -10.48
CA ALA A 12 -11.00 -3.01 -11.63
C ALA A 12 -9.68 -2.23 -11.84
N CYS A 13 -9.72 -0.91 -11.78
CA CYS A 13 -8.55 -0.06 -11.94
C CYS A 13 -7.47 -0.41 -10.89
N PHE A 14 -7.85 -0.54 -9.62
CA PHE A 14 -6.94 -0.90 -8.55
C PHE A 14 -6.28 -2.26 -8.78
N ILE A 15 -7.06 -3.28 -9.17
CA ILE A 15 -6.54 -4.62 -9.45
C ILE A 15 -5.58 -4.61 -10.63
N PHE A 16 -5.89 -3.91 -11.73
CA PHE A 16 -4.97 -3.81 -12.87
C PHE A 16 -3.67 -3.08 -12.51
N GLN A 17 -3.74 -2.02 -11.72
CA GLN A 17 -2.56 -1.33 -11.22
C GLN A 17 -1.71 -2.26 -10.32
N TRP A 18 -2.35 -3.08 -9.49
CA TRP A 18 -1.66 -4.06 -8.66
C TRP A 18 -0.96 -5.14 -9.50
N ILE A 19 -1.60 -5.62 -10.55
CA ILE A 19 -0.99 -6.55 -11.51
C ILE A 19 0.23 -5.90 -12.19
N ALA A 20 0.11 -4.62 -12.58
CA ALA A 20 1.23 -3.88 -13.18
C ALA A 20 2.41 -3.69 -12.19
N LEU A 21 2.13 -3.46 -10.91
CA LEU A 21 3.16 -3.42 -9.86
C LEU A 21 3.89 -4.76 -9.73
N ASN A 22 3.15 -5.86 -9.67
CA ASN A 22 3.74 -7.20 -9.60
C ASN A 22 4.59 -7.52 -10.86
N ALA A 23 4.13 -7.08 -12.03
CA ALA A 23 4.90 -7.23 -13.27
C ALA A 23 6.20 -6.42 -13.25
N ALA A 24 6.18 -5.19 -12.74
CA ALA A 24 7.36 -4.35 -12.57
C ALA A 24 8.35 -4.94 -11.55
N TYR A 25 7.84 -5.44 -10.44
CA TYR A 25 8.63 -6.15 -9.42
C TYR A 25 9.14 -7.53 -9.90
N ALA A 26 8.57 -8.06 -11.01
CA ALA A 26 8.82 -9.38 -11.59
C ALA A 26 8.52 -10.56 -10.63
N ARG A 27 7.69 -10.34 -9.62
CA ARG A 27 7.26 -11.33 -8.62
C ARG A 27 5.87 -10.99 -8.08
N GLU A 28 5.22 -11.96 -7.45
CA GLU A 28 4.01 -11.69 -6.68
C GLU A 28 4.38 -11.17 -5.29
N PHE A 29 3.95 -9.96 -4.97
CA PHE A 29 4.09 -9.41 -3.63
C PHE A 29 3.15 -10.15 -2.67
N SER A 30 3.68 -10.62 -1.55
CA SER A 30 2.91 -11.27 -0.49
C SER A 30 3.43 -10.89 0.90
N HIS A 31 2.66 -11.23 1.94
CA HIS A 31 3.07 -11.00 3.33
C HIS A 31 3.95 -12.12 3.91
N GLU A 32 4.39 -13.09 3.12
CA GLU A 32 5.42 -14.03 3.55
C GLU A 32 6.71 -13.29 3.92
N LYS A 33 7.35 -13.69 5.01
CA LYS A 33 8.48 -12.94 5.59
C LYS A 33 9.60 -12.72 4.57
N GLY A 34 9.99 -13.74 3.84
CA GLY A 34 11.06 -13.64 2.85
C GLY A 34 10.69 -12.73 1.66
N GLU A 35 9.43 -12.70 1.25
CA GLU A 35 8.95 -11.87 0.15
C GLU A 35 8.85 -10.39 0.57
N ARG A 36 8.40 -10.12 1.79
CA ARG A 36 8.42 -8.76 2.34
C ARG A 36 9.82 -8.16 2.38
N ASP A 37 10.81 -8.94 2.79
CA ASP A 37 12.20 -8.45 2.88
C ASP A 37 12.77 -8.17 1.48
N ARG A 38 12.48 -9.03 0.50
CA ARG A 38 12.85 -8.79 -0.91
C ARG A 38 12.18 -7.54 -1.48
N PHE A 39 10.90 -7.37 -1.20
CA PHE A 39 10.16 -6.20 -1.67
C PHE A 39 10.71 -4.91 -1.05
N ARG A 40 11.06 -4.92 0.25
CA ARG A 40 11.72 -3.79 0.90
C ARG A 40 13.08 -3.46 0.28
N GLN A 41 13.86 -4.48 -0.09
CA GLN A 41 15.12 -4.28 -0.81
C GLN A 41 14.87 -3.66 -2.19
N PHE A 42 13.89 -4.16 -2.92
CA PHE A 42 13.50 -3.57 -4.21
C PHE A 42 13.11 -2.10 -4.06
N VAL A 43 12.26 -1.76 -3.08
CA VAL A 43 11.88 -0.37 -2.79
C VAL A 43 13.09 0.48 -2.41
N ALA A 44 13.98 -0.03 -1.57
CA ALA A 44 15.20 0.70 -1.18
C ALA A 44 16.10 0.97 -2.38
N THR A 45 16.23 0.01 -3.30
CA THR A 45 16.97 0.18 -4.55
C THR A 45 16.35 1.25 -5.43
N LEU A 46 15.03 1.19 -5.65
CA LEU A 46 14.30 2.21 -6.42
C LEU A 46 14.50 3.63 -5.87
N VAL A 47 14.36 3.78 -4.55
CA VAL A 47 14.54 5.08 -3.88
C VAL A 47 15.99 5.57 -4.01
N GLY A 48 16.97 4.65 -3.93
CA GLY A 48 18.39 4.97 -4.13
C GLY A 48 18.73 5.41 -5.55
N LEU A 49 18.00 4.89 -6.56
CA LEU A 49 18.16 5.23 -7.97
C LEU A 49 17.37 6.47 -8.40
N ASP A 50 16.35 6.89 -7.64
CA ASP A 50 15.51 8.06 -7.92
C ASP A 50 16.27 9.38 -7.68
N ALA A 51 17.17 9.73 -8.59
CA ALA A 51 18.00 10.92 -8.50
C ALA A 51 17.20 12.23 -8.43
N GLN A 52 16.03 12.26 -9.05
CA GLN A 52 15.14 13.42 -9.06
C GLN A 52 14.22 13.50 -7.83
N ARG A 53 14.26 12.50 -6.95
CA ARG A 53 13.40 12.40 -5.77
C ARG A 53 11.90 12.47 -6.10
N SER A 54 11.50 11.97 -7.25
CA SER A 54 10.11 12.00 -7.71
C SER A 54 9.19 11.14 -6.84
N LEU A 55 9.66 9.98 -6.38
CA LEU A 55 8.93 9.14 -5.40
C LEU A 55 8.76 9.85 -4.06
N HIS A 56 9.80 10.53 -3.58
CA HIS A 56 9.74 11.35 -2.36
C HIS A 56 8.70 12.46 -2.48
N GLN A 57 8.73 13.20 -3.58
CA GLN A 57 7.78 14.30 -3.82
C GLN A 57 6.34 13.79 -3.88
N ALA A 58 6.08 12.69 -4.57
CA ALA A 58 4.76 12.09 -4.63
C ALA A 58 4.24 11.73 -3.23
N LEU A 59 5.05 11.05 -2.40
CA LEU A 59 4.64 10.62 -1.07
C LEU A 59 4.37 11.79 -0.12
N PHE A 60 5.25 12.77 -0.07
CA PHE A 60 5.24 13.80 0.98
C PHE A 60 4.56 15.11 0.57
N SER A 61 4.40 15.38 -0.73
CA SER A 61 3.71 16.57 -1.23
C SER A 61 2.31 16.27 -1.73
N GLU A 62 2.14 15.20 -2.55
CA GLU A 62 0.84 14.91 -3.17
C GLU A 62 -0.07 14.06 -2.29
N PHE A 63 0.48 13.03 -1.64
CA PHE A 63 -0.29 12.00 -0.93
C PHE A 63 -0.12 12.02 0.59
N SER A 64 0.39 13.09 1.18
CA SER A 64 0.62 13.17 2.64
C SER A 64 -0.66 12.90 3.47
N GLY A 65 -1.80 13.40 3.05
CA GLY A 65 -3.10 13.16 3.67
C GLY A 65 -3.58 11.71 3.51
N PRO A 66 -3.74 11.21 2.28
CA PRO A 66 -4.11 9.82 2.00
C PRO A 66 -3.21 8.80 2.70
N ILE A 67 -1.89 9.01 2.75
CA ILE A 67 -0.94 8.11 3.44
C ILE A 67 -1.21 8.08 4.95
N ARG A 68 -1.44 9.22 5.59
CA ARG A 68 -1.79 9.26 7.01
C ARG A 68 -3.10 8.52 7.27
N THR A 69 -4.10 8.67 6.39
CA THR A 69 -5.37 7.95 6.49
C THR A 69 -5.16 6.44 6.36
N LEU A 70 -4.29 5.96 5.45
CA LEU A 70 -3.92 4.54 5.35
C LEU A 70 -3.24 4.04 6.63
N ILE A 71 -2.33 4.82 7.21
CA ILE A 71 -1.61 4.46 8.44
C ILE A 71 -2.58 4.34 9.62
N ASP A 72 -3.57 5.22 9.70
CA ASP A 72 -4.56 5.27 10.80
C ASP A 72 -5.70 4.26 10.64
N ASN A 73 -5.79 3.59 9.51
CA ASN A 73 -6.88 2.65 9.23
C ASN A 73 -6.52 1.22 9.65
N ARG A 74 -7.15 0.73 10.72
CA ARG A 74 -7.00 -0.67 11.18
C ARG A 74 -7.46 -1.71 10.16
N PHE A 75 -8.41 -1.36 9.29
CA PHE A 75 -8.97 -2.28 8.30
C PHE A 75 -8.01 -2.57 7.12
N VAL A 76 -6.92 -1.83 7.00
CA VAL A 76 -5.82 -2.15 6.07
C VAL A 76 -4.57 -2.64 6.82
N PHE A 77 -4.74 -3.20 8.02
CA PHE A 77 -3.68 -3.76 8.86
C PHE A 77 -3.88 -5.27 9.03
N GLU A 78 -2.97 -6.07 8.46
CA GLU A 78 -3.11 -7.53 8.41
C GLU A 78 -3.31 -8.21 9.78
N PRO A 79 -2.60 -7.83 10.87
CA PRO A 79 -2.82 -8.47 12.16
C PRO A 79 -4.24 -8.30 12.72
N PHE A 80 -4.97 -7.24 12.35
CA PHE A 80 -6.39 -7.11 12.70
C PHE A 80 -7.23 -8.25 12.09
N TRP A 81 -7.01 -8.52 10.79
CA TRP A 81 -7.75 -9.59 10.09
C TRP A 81 -7.35 -10.97 10.55
N THR A 82 -6.06 -11.18 10.87
CA THR A 82 -5.57 -12.43 11.46
C THR A 82 -6.25 -12.71 12.80
N ALA A 83 -6.27 -11.74 13.70
CA ALA A 83 -6.94 -11.87 14.99
C ALA A 83 -8.44 -12.16 14.84
N LEU A 84 -9.09 -11.53 13.86
CA LEU A 84 -10.51 -11.76 13.58
C LEU A 84 -10.77 -13.18 13.04
N ARG A 85 -9.94 -13.68 12.12
CA ARG A 85 -10.06 -15.04 11.57
C ARG A 85 -9.79 -16.12 12.63
N GLU A 86 -8.82 -15.88 13.49
CA GLU A 86 -8.41 -16.82 14.54
C GLU A 86 -9.27 -16.73 15.81
N HIS A 87 -10.23 -15.82 15.85
CA HIS A 87 -11.05 -15.52 17.03
C HIS A 87 -10.20 -15.28 18.28
N ASP A 88 -9.07 -14.54 18.11
CA ASP A 88 -8.13 -14.26 19.18
C ASP A 88 -8.74 -13.28 20.21
N PRO A 89 -9.05 -13.73 21.44
CA PRO A 89 -9.64 -12.88 22.47
C PRO A 89 -8.63 -11.95 23.14
N SER A 90 -7.34 -12.09 22.84
CA SER A 90 -6.27 -11.36 23.54
C SER A 90 -6.16 -9.89 23.15
N ASN A 91 -6.75 -9.47 22.02
CA ASN A 91 -6.66 -8.13 21.45
C ASN A 91 -5.21 -7.63 21.26
N ARG A 92 -4.24 -8.53 21.15
CA ARG A 92 -2.82 -8.17 20.94
C ARG A 92 -2.59 -7.38 19.67
N TRP A 93 -3.48 -7.52 18.67
CA TRP A 93 -3.42 -6.74 17.45
C TRP A 93 -3.54 -5.22 17.71
N GLU A 94 -4.24 -4.78 18.77
CA GLU A 94 -4.40 -3.35 19.11
C GLU A 94 -3.06 -2.73 19.50
N ALA A 95 -2.29 -3.40 20.38
CA ALA A 95 -0.95 -2.96 20.74
C ALA A 95 0.00 -2.99 19.53
N SER A 96 -0.10 -4.01 18.69
CA SER A 96 0.65 -4.13 17.44
C SER A 96 0.31 -3.01 16.48
N PHE A 97 -0.97 -2.66 16.33
CA PHE A 97 -1.43 -1.55 15.51
C PHE A 97 -0.91 -0.21 16.02
N ALA A 98 -1.02 0.05 17.32
CA ALA A 98 -0.52 1.27 17.94
C ALA A 98 1.00 1.43 17.73
N GLY A 99 1.77 0.35 17.90
CA GLY A 99 3.22 0.33 17.63
C GLY A 99 3.54 0.57 16.15
N SER A 100 2.86 -0.11 15.24
CA SER A 100 3.01 0.07 13.79
C SER A 100 2.67 1.50 13.36
N ARG A 101 1.58 2.06 13.88
CA ARG A 101 1.18 3.44 13.62
C ARG A 101 2.22 4.44 14.09
N LYS A 102 2.75 4.27 15.32
CA LYS A 102 3.79 5.12 15.87
C LYS A 102 5.07 5.09 15.01
N ALA A 103 5.52 3.91 14.62
CA ALA A 103 6.68 3.74 13.77
C ALA A 103 6.47 4.35 12.37
N ALA A 104 5.30 4.14 11.77
CA ALA A 104 4.93 4.68 10.47
C ALA A 104 4.89 6.22 10.50
N MET A 105 4.29 6.82 11.54
CA MET A 105 4.25 8.27 11.68
C MET A 105 5.64 8.86 11.92
N ALA A 106 6.53 8.18 12.63
CA ALA A 106 7.92 8.58 12.77
C ALA A 106 8.64 8.58 11.42
N ALA A 107 8.43 7.56 10.58
CA ALA A 107 8.97 7.51 9.22
C ALA A 107 8.43 8.65 8.33
N VAL A 108 7.13 8.98 8.44
CA VAL A 108 6.52 10.11 7.72
C VAL A 108 7.15 11.43 8.17
N LEU A 109 7.29 11.66 9.47
CA LEU A 109 7.88 12.88 10.01
C LEU A 109 9.36 13.00 9.67
N GLY A 110 10.09 11.87 9.66
CA GLY A 110 11.50 11.81 9.24
C GLY A 110 11.68 11.83 7.73
N GLN A 111 10.61 11.85 6.94
CA GLN A 111 10.64 11.79 5.47
C GLN A 111 11.48 10.62 4.92
N ASP A 112 11.39 9.47 5.60
CA ASP A 112 12.03 8.23 5.16
C ASP A 112 11.21 7.61 4.00
N THR A 113 11.59 7.96 2.78
CA THR A 113 10.89 7.58 1.55
C THR A 113 10.77 6.07 1.40
N SER A 114 11.85 5.32 1.65
CA SER A 114 11.87 3.87 1.49
C SER A 114 10.94 3.17 2.49
N THR A 115 10.99 3.57 3.76
CA THR A 115 10.12 3.02 4.80
C THR A 115 8.66 3.37 4.56
N VAL A 116 8.35 4.63 4.23
CA VAL A 116 6.98 5.07 3.96
C VAL A 116 6.41 4.37 2.74
N LEU A 117 7.17 4.26 1.66
CA LEU A 117 6.75 3.57 0.43
C LEU A 117 6.44 2.08 0.71
N SER A 118 7.29 1.40 1.48
CA SER A 118 7.07 0.02 1.90
C SER A 118 5.79 -0.14 2.74
N ILE A 119 5.52 0.79 3.67
CA ILE A 119 4.31 0.79 4.48
C ILE A 119 3.07 1.00 3.60
N VAL A 120 3.11 1.94 2.66
CA VAL A 120 2.01 2.19 1.73
C VAL A 120 1.67 0.91 0.95
N PHE A 121 2.65 0.23 0.39
CA PHE A 121 2.42 -1.03 -0.34
C PHE A 121 1.90 -2.15 0.57
N ASP A 122 2.40 -2.28 1.79
CA ASP A 122 1.86 -3.23 2.78
C ASP A 122 0.36 -2.98 3.04
N ARG A 123 -0.05 -1.72 3.19
CA ARG A 123 -1.45 -1.35 3.40
C ARG A 123 -2.33 -1.60 2.16
N LEU A 124 -1.82 -1.25 0.99
CA LEU A 124 -2.51 -1.48 -0.27
C LEU A 124 -2.65 -2.97 -0.59
N TYR A 125 -1.69 -3.80 -0.18
CA TYR A 125 -1.80 -5.25 -0.30
C TYR A 125 -2.98 -5.83 0.52
N VAL A 126 -3.17 -5.35 1.75
CA VAL A 126 -4.33 -5.75 2.55
C VAL A 126 -5.63 -5.33 1.88
N LEU A 127 -5.69 -4.11 1.33
CA LEU A 127 -6.84 -3.63 0.57
C LEU A 127 -7.12 -4.52 -0.66
N ARG A 128 -6.08 -4.89 -1.41
CA ARG A 128 -6.18 -5.82 -2.55
C ARG A 128 -6.78 -7.16 -2.12
N ASN A 129 -6.31 -7.72 -1.01
CA ASN A 129 -6.81 -8.99 -0.52
C ASN A 129 -8.29 -8.93 -0.14
N GLN A 130 -8.74 -7.83 0.44
CA GLN A 130 -10.17 -7.61 0.72
C GLN A 130 -11.00 -7.56 -0.56
N LEU A 131 -10.51 -6.93 -1.61
CA LEU A 131 -11.19 -6.86 -2.91
C LEU A 131 -11.31 -8.24 -3.57
N VAL A 132 -10.25 -9.04 -3.55
CA VAL A 132 -10.21 -10.34 -4.23
C VAL A 132 -10.98 -11.43 -3.47
N HIS A 133 -10.93 -11.41 -2.14
CA HIS A 133 -11.53 -12.47 -1.32
C HIS A 133 -12.93 -12.14 -0.80
N GLY A 134 -13.52 -11.02 -1.24
CA GLY A 134 -14.91 -10.69 -0.92
C GLY A 134 -15.17 -10.52 0.58
N GLY A 135 -14.24 -9.93 1.30
CA GLY A 135 -14.40 -9.69 2.74
C GLY A 135 -15.67 -8.87 3.06
N ALA A 136 -16.28 -9.11 4.22
CA ALA A 136 -17.54 -8.50 4.65
C ALA A 136 -17.55 -6.94 4.66
N THR A 137 -16.40 -6.33 4.47
CA THR A 137 -16.19 -4.88 4.41
C THR A 137 -16.33 -4.29 3.01
N TRP A 138 -16.57 -5.14 2.00
CA TRP A 138 -16.71 -4.74 0.59
C TRP A 138 -17.70 -3.60 0.36
N ASN A 139 -18.72 -3.46 1.18
CA ASN A 139 -19.79 -2.47 1.01
C ASN A 139 -19.70 -1.28 1.99
N SER A 140 -18.62 -1.16 2.77
CA SER A 140 -18.43 -0.07 3.71
C SER A 140 -17.94 1.18 2.98
N GLN A 141 -18.51 2.35 3.27
CA GLN A 141 -18.10 3.63 2.70
C GLN A 141 -16.63 3.96 3.00
N VAL A 142 -16.11 3.50 4.13
CA VAL A 142 -14.71 3.68 4.54
C VAL A 142 -13.76 3.02 3.55
N ASN A 143 -14.08 1.81 3.08
CA ASN A 143 -13.25 1.10 2.11
C ASN A 143 -13.30 1.75 0.72
N ARG A 144 -14.39 2.39 0.34
CA ARG A 144 -14.50 3.08 -0.95
C ARG A 144 -13.57 4.29 -1.04
N GLN A 145 -13.43 5.05 0.03
CA GLN A 145 -12.47 6.14 0.06
C GLN A 145 -11.02 5.62 0.00
N GLN A 146 -10.70 4.61 0.79
CA GLN A 146 -9.39 3.96 0.76
C GLN A 146 -9.05 3.40 -0.62
N LEU A 147 -10.03 2.84 -1.32
CA LEU A 147 -9.85 2.34 -2.67
C LEU A 147 -9.54 3.46 -3.67
N ARG A 148 -10.26 4.57 -3.61
CA ARG A 148 -9.99 5.75 -4.46
C ARG A 148 -8.60 6.32 -4.19
N ASP A 149 -8.23 6.44 -2.93
CA ASP A 149 -6.90 6.88 -2.52
C ASP A 149 -5.82 5.90 -3.04
N GLY A 150 -6.07 4.60 -2.94
CA GLY A 150 -5.19 3.55 -3.46
C GLY A 150 -5.01 3.63 -4.98
N VAL A 151 -6.10 3.83 -5.74
CA VAL A 151 -6.04 4.03 -7.20
C VAL A 151 -5.23 5.28 -7.55
N ALA A 152 -5.44 6.40 -6.84
CA ALA A 152 -4.69 7.62 -7.08
C ALA A 152 -3.20 7.46 -6.76
N ILE A 153 -2.88 6.84 -5.62
CA ILE A 153 -1.49 6.57 -5.20
C ILE A 153 -0.78 5.67 -6.21
N LEU A 154 -1.37 4.52 -6.56
CA LEU A 154 -0.77 3.59 -7.54
C LEU A 154 -0.68 4.21 -8.93
N GLY A 155 -1.70 4.96 -9.34
CA GLY A 155 -1.72 5.65 -10.64
C GLY A 155 -0.59 6.67 -10.80
N THR A 156 -0.12 7.27 -9.71
CA THR A 156 1.04 8.18 -9.71
C THR A 156 2.36 7.42 -9.51
N LEU A 157 2.42 6.48 -8.56
CA LEU A 157 3.66 5.80 -8.22
C LEU A 157 4.14 4.85 -9.32
N LEU A 158 3.24 4.12 -9.99
CA LEU A 158 3.63 3.15 -11.02
C LEU A 158 4.42 3.77 -12.19
N PRO A 159 3.96 4.87 -12.82
CA PRO A 159 4.75 5.52 -13.86
C PRO A 159 6.12 6.00 -13.37
N LEU A 160 6.21 6.51 -12.12
CA LEU A 160 7.47 6.95 -11.53
C LEU A 160 8.43 5.78 -11.30
N ILE A 161 7.92 4.66 -10.76
CA ILE A 161 8.69 3.43 -10.57
C ILE A 161 9.23 2.93 -11.91
N LEU A 162 8.36 2.85 -12.93
CA LEU A 162 8.76 2.41 -14.25
C LEU A 162 9.79 3.35 -14.90
N ALA A 163 9.66 4.66 -14.71
CA ALA A 163 10.64 5.63 -15.20
C ALA A 163 12.01 5.39 -14.57
N VAL A 164 12.09 5.25 -13.24
CA VAL A 164 13.33 4.95 -12.53
C VAL A 164 13.96 3.63 -13.02
N MET A 165 13.13 2.58 -13.22
CA MET A 165 13.62 1.29 -13.72
C MET A 165 14.15 1.37 -15.16
N LEU A 166 13.49 2.14 -16.03
CA LEU A 166 13.90 2.31 -17.42
C LEU A 166 15.20 3.13 -17.57
N GLU A 167 15.43 4.07 -16.65
CA GLU A 167 16.69 4.82 -16.60
C GLU A 167 17.87 3.95 -16.10
N HIS A 168 17.58 2.83 -15.42
CA HIS A 168 18.56 1.95 -14.81
C HIS A 168 18.34 0.46 -15.17
N PRO A 169 18.40 0.07 -16.47
CA PRO A 169 18.00 -1.25 -16.95
C PRO A 169 18.86 -2.42 -16.46
N HIS A 170 19.96 -2.16 -15.77
CA HIS A 170 20.90 -3.18 -15.26
C HIS A 170 20.86 -3.34 -13.72
N HIS A 171 19.89 -2.74 -13.09
CA HIS A 171 19.59 -2.87 -11.67
C HIS A 171 18.18 -3.45 -11.48
#